data_67481cd415c9c2a82ebceaa2fda9bd8e
#
_entry.id   67481cd415c9c2a82ebceaa2fda9bd8e
#
_cell.length_a   1.000
_cell.length_b   1.000
_cell.length_c   1.000
_cell.angle_alpha   90.00
_cell.angle_beta   90.00
_cell.angle_gamma   90.00
#
_symmetry.space_group_name_H-M   'P 1'
#
loop_
_entity.id
_entity.type
_entity.pdbx_description
1 polymer ?
#
loop_
_entity_poly.entity_id
_entity_poly.type
_entity_poly.pdbx_seq_one_letter_code
_entity_poly.pdbx_strand_id
1 'polypeptide(L)'
;FFEYLSNRPNQRFGGGLSESTLRNYRMSLRRFTRYLESKELGCLDVGLSMRSSEVRVLPQVLSRSDIESLYEVMDDSALGQRDRVLLGIYYGCGLRKSEGWALELRDVLWDKSLLYVRKGKRGKSRYVPMVDRVRRDVLRYVQDGRRELLGKEFRSGLFISSQGGQLSSQSLYDRFKQLKKLAGIESSGGLHLLRHSIATHLLWGGMSLEYIRRFLGHSTLETTQ
;
A
#
# COMPACT_ATOMS: atom_id res chain seq x y z
N PHE A 1 19.00 0.76 -27.77
CA PHE A 1 18.49 0.15 -26.52
C PHE A 1 17.11 0.68 -26.16
N PHE A 2 16.86 1.99 -26.09
CA PHE A 2 15.55 2.56 -25.75
C PHE A 2 14.48 2.31 -26.81
N GLU A 3 14.82 2.35 -28.06
CA GLU A 3 13.94 1.98 -29.18
C GLU A 3 13.50 0.50 -29.04
N TYR A 4 14.45 -0.37 -28.74
CA TYR A 4 14.15 -1.78 -28.44
C TYR A 4 13.22 -1.92 -27.21
N LEU A 5 13.48 -1.18 -26.12
CA LEU A 5 12.64 -1.24 -24.91
C LEU A 5 11.23 -0.69 -25.15
N SER A 6 11.09 0.37 -25.95
CA SER A 6 9.79 0.95 -26.31
C SER A 6 8.94 -0.01 -27.13
N ASN A 7 9.58 -0.80 -27.99
CA ASN A 7 8.92 -1.76 -28.88
C ASN A 7 8.82 -3.16 -28.27
N ARG A 8 9.47 -3.42 -27.11
CA ARG A 8 9.44 -4.72 -26.46
C ARG A 8 8.04 -5.02 -25.91
N PRO A 9 7.43 -6.14 -26.32
CA PRO A 9 6.12 -6.53 -25.82
C PRO A 9 6.18 -6.84 -24.32
N ASN A 10 5.17 -6.39 -23.59
CA ASN A 10 4.98 -6.79 -22.20
C ASN A 10 4.47 -8.22 -22.16
N GLN A 11 5.34 -9.16 -21.79
CA GLN A 11 5.02 -10.60 -21.75
C GLN A 11 3.88 -10.96 -20.77
N ARG A 12 3.56 -10.09 -19.82
CA ARG A 12 2.61 -10.37 -18.76
C ARG A 12 1.20 -9.83 -19.03
N PHE A 13 1.11 -8.71 -19.75
CA PHE A 13 -0.17 -7.98 -19.92
C PHE A 13 -0.48 -7.61 -21.37
N GLY A 14 0.38 -7.98 -22.31
CA GLY A 14 0.30 -7.51 -23.70
C GLY A 14 0.68 -6.02 -23.87
N GLY A 15 0.80 -5.54 -25.10
CA GLY A 15 1.21 -4.17 -25.38
C GLY A 15 2.70 -3.87 -25.10
N GLY A 16 3.08 -2.60 -25.11
CA GLY A 16 4.43 -2.13 -24.82
C GLY A 16 4.71 -1.96 -23.32
N LEU A 17 5.96 -1.58 -22.99
CA LEU A 17 6.32 -1.22 -21.61
C LEU A 17 5.68 0.14 -21.27
N SER A 18 5.21 0.27 -20.01
CA SER A 18 4.65 1.54 -19.54
C SER A 18 5.74 2.63 -19.47
N GLU A 19 5.36 3.89 -19.66
CA GLU A 19 6.26 5.03 -19.52
C GLU A 19 6.97 5.07 -18.15
N SER A 20 6.27 4.68 -17.08
CA SER A 20 6.87 4.57 -15.75
C SER A 20 7.97 3.51 -15.69
N THR A 21 7.81 2.39 -16.40
CA THR A 21 8.84 1.35 -16.52
C THR A 21 10.03 1.86 -17.31
N LEU A 22 9.80 2.51 -18.45
CA LEU A 22 10.85 3.11 -19.26
C LEU A 22 11.63 4.18 -18.49
N ARG A 23 10.94 5.00 -17.70
CA ARG A 23 11.56 5.98 -16.80
C ARG A 23 12.47 5.31 -15.77
N ASN A 24 12.03 4.20 -15.15
CA ASN A 24 12.85 3.46 -14.20
C ASN A 24 14.13 2.91 -14.85
N TYR A 25 14.05 2.38 -16.06
CA TYR A 25 15.22 1.94 -16.81
C TYR A 25 16.19 3.12 -17.10
N ARG A 26 15.66 4.27 -17.55
CA ARG A 26 16.46 5.48 -17.79
C ARG A 26 17.18 5.93 -16.51
N MET A 27 16.46 5.96 -15.38
CA MET A 27 17.07 6.32 -14.09
C MET A 27 18.14 5.33 -13.63
N SER A 28 17.92 4.04 -13.83
CA SER A 28 18.89 3.01 -13.48
C SER A 28 20.18 3.14 -14.32
N LEU A 29 20.05 3.36 -15.61
CA LEU A 29 21.19 3.59 -16.49
C LEU A 29 21.96 4.85 -16.13
N ARG A 30 21.29 5.96 -15.84
CA ARG A 30 21.96 7.19 -15.36
C ARG A 30 22.75 6.98 -14.07
N ARG A 31 22.20 6.20 -13.13
CA ARG A 31 22.92 5.86 -11.90
C ARG A 31 24.15 5.01 -12.19
N PHE A 32 24.01 4.08 -13.12
CA PHE A 32 25.12 3.24 -13.57
C PHE A 32 26.20 4.03 -14.28
N THR A 33 25.84 4.94 -15.21
CA THR A 33 26.78 5.86 -15.86
C THR A 33 27.57 6.69 -14.84
N ARG A 34 26.88 7.32 -13.88
CA ARG A 34 27.56 8.07 -12.79
C ARG A 34 28.49 7.19 -11.94
N TYR A 35 28.12 5.95 -11.72
CA TYR A 35 29.01 5.01 -11.03
C TYR A 35 30.27 4.72 -11.84
N LEU A 36 30.16 4.46 -13.15
CA LEU A 36 31.30 4.24 -14.02
C LEU A 36 32.21 5.46 -14.06
N GLU A 37 31.66 6.66 -14.23
CA GLU A 37 32.39 7.93 -14.16
C GLU A 37 33.14 8.07 -12.82
N SER A 38 32.50 7.79 -11.70
CA SER A 38 33.10 7.86 -10.37
C SER A 38 34.21 6.84 -10.12
N LYS A 39 34.32 5.83 -10.98
CA LYS A 39 35.37 4.79 -10.94
C LYS A 39 36.38 4.92 -12.07
N GLU A 40 36.30 6.00 -12.86
CA GLU A 40 37.14 6.24 -14.04
C GLU A 40 37.11 5.10 -15.09
N LEU A 41 36.00 4.34 -15.11
CA LEU A 41 35.78 3.18 -16.00
C LEU A 41 35.18 3.59 -17.35
N GLY A 42 35.09 4.88 -17.67
CA GLY A 42 34.52 5.43 -18.89
C GLY A 42 33.11 5.98 -18.71
N CYS A 43 32.61 6.63 -19.75
CA CYS A 43 31.27 7.21 -19.81
C CYS A 43 30.42 6.43 -20.81
N LEU A 44 29.21 6.03 -20.43
CA LEU A 44 28.23 5.54 -21.38
C LEU A 44 27.41 6.73 -21.89
N ASP A 45 27.63 7.13 -23.14
CA ASP A 45 26.71 8.09 -23.79
C ASP A 45 25.40 7.38 -24.08
N VAL A 46 24.43 7.58 -23.20
CA VAL A 46 23.13 6.89 -23.28
C VAL A 46 22.07 7.76 -23.97
N GLY A 47 22.46 8.92 -24.55
CA GLY A 47 21.57 9.81 -25.30
C GLY A 47 20.28 10.17 -24.53
N LEU A 48 20.34 10.33 -23.21
CA LEU A 48 19.18 10.45 -22.33
C LEU A 48 18.69 11.90 -22.25
N SER A 49 18.16 12.45 -23.32
CA SER A 49 17.38 13.68 -23.21
C SER A 49 16.08 13.39 -22.43
N MET A 50 15.88 14.06 -21.31
CA MET A 50 14.59 14.06 -20.65
C MET A 50 13.69 15.08 -21.33
N ARG A 51 12.72 14.64 -22.10
CA ARG A 51 11.55 15.48 -22.33
C ARG A 51 10.80 15.58 -21.00
N SER A 52 10.91 16.72 -20.35
CA SER A 52 10.27 17.03 -19.07
C SER A 52 8.84 17.56 -19.28
N SER A 53 8.06 16.91 -20.12
CA SER A 53 6.68 17.34 -20.37
C SER A 53 5.69 16.27 -19.96
N GLU A 54 5.74 15.83 -18.71
CA GLU A 54 4.63 15.07 -18.17
C GLU A 54 3.79 15.98 -17.27
N VAL A 55 2.57 16.22 -17.71
CA VAL A 55 1.48 16.63 -16.83
C VAL A 55 1.51 15.68 -15.65
N ARG A 56 1.84 16.16 -14.46
CA ARG A 56 1.73 15.36 -13.22
C ARG A 56 0.25 15.02 -13.06
N VAL A 57 -0.12 13.82 -13.49
CA VAL A 57 -1.45 13.29 -13.14
C VAL A 57 -1.47 13.18 -11.62
N LEU A 58 -2.32 13.97 -10.99
CA LEU A 58 -2.49 13.90 -9.54
C LEU A 58 -2.92 12.48 -9.17
N PRO A 59 -2.35 11.91 -8.09
CA PRO A 59 -2.75 10.60 -7.64
C PRO A 59 -4.25 10.59 -7.35
N GLN A 60 -4.94 9.55 -7.80
CA GLN A 60 -6.34 9.36 -7.44
C GLN A 60 -6.47 9.24 -5.92
N VAL A 61 -7.51 9.84 -5.38
CA VAL A 61 -7.83 9.84 -3.95
C VAL A 61 -9.29 9.42 -3.81
N LEU A 62 -9.57 8.46 -2.95
CA LEU A 62 -10.96 8.15 -2.58
C LEU A 62 -11.52 9.26 -1.71
N SER A 63 -12.77 9.65 -1.96
CA SER A 63 -13.49 10.60 -1.11
C SER A 63 -13.84 9.98 0.25
N ARG A 64 -14.27 10.77 1.21
CA ARG A 64 -14.79 10.25 2.49
C ARG A 64 -16.05 9.40 2.28
N SER A 65 -16.94 9.80 1.37
CA SER A 65 -18.11 9.02 0.98
C SER A 65 -17.75 7.67 0.36
N ASP A 66 -16.68 7.59 -0.47
CA ASP A 66 -16.19 6.30 -0.98
C ASP A 66 -15.73 5.38 0.16
N ILE A 67 -15.04 5.93 1.16
CA ILE A 67 -14.63 5.15 2.33
C ILE A 67 -15.85 4.64 3.13
N GLU A 68 -16.87 5.45 3.28
CA GLU A 68 -18.13 5.07 3.94
C GLU A 68 -18.82 3.96 3.15
N SER A 69 -18.98 4.11 1.84
CA SER A 69 -19.56 3.09 0.96
C SER A 69 -18.78 1.77 1.00
N LEU A 70 -17.44 1.81 1.13
CA LEU A 70 -16.64 0.60 1.35
C LEU A 70 -17.02 -0.10 2.66
N TYR A 71 -17.28 0.63 3.75
CA TYR A 71 -17.73 0.02 5.01
C TYR A 71 -19.15 -0.56 4.91
N GLU A 72 -20.04 0.08 4.16
CA GLU A 72 -21.45 -0.34 4.00
C GLU A 72 -21.61 -1.68 3.27
N VAL A 73 -20.73 -1.98 2.32
CA VAL A 73 -20.76 -3.25 1.58
C VAL A 73 -20.16 -4.44 2.34
N MET A 74 -19.64 -4.21 3.56
CA MET A 74 -19.05 -5.25 4.41
C MET A 74 -20.09 -5.74 5.43
N ASP A 75 -20.43 -7.01 5.37
CA ASP A 75 -21.32 -7.67 6.31
C ASP A 75 -20.64 -8.01 7.66
N ASP A 76 -21.37 -8.65 8.55
CA ASP A 76 -20.89 -9.06 9.88
C ASP A 76 -20.30 -10.49 9.90
N SER A 77 -20.20 -11.15 8.75
CA SER A 77 -19.55 -12.46 8.64
C SER A 77 -18.06 -12.39 9.00
N ALA A 78 -17.44 -13.54 9.23
CA ALA A 78 -15.99 -13.62 9.47
C ALA A 78 -15.15 -12.95 8.37
N LEU A 79 -15.58 -13.06 7.10
CA LEU A 79 -14.96 -12.42 5.97
C LEU A 79 -15.20 -10.91 5.95
N GLY A 80 -16.41 -10.45 6.26
CA GLY A 80 -16.74 -9.03 6.35
C GLY A 80 -16.00 -8.35 7.51
N GLN A 81 -15.88 -8.99 8.66
CA GLN A 81 -15.06 -8.50 9.79
C GLN A 81 -13.60 -8.36 9.38
N ARG A 82 -13.03 -9.34 8.66
CA ARG A 82 -11.68 -9.26 8.09
C ARG A 82 -11.51 -8.08 7.14
N ASP A 83 -12.51 -7.84 6.31
CA ASP A 83 -12.48 -6.77 5.33
C ASP A 83 -12.55 -5.39 5.99
N ARG A 84 -13.31 -5.24 7.10
CA ARG A 84 -13.27 -4.02 7.95
C ARG A 84 -11.87 -3.78 8.51
N VAL A 85 -11.20 -4.85 8.98
CA VAL A 85 -9.80 -4.76 9.44
C VAL A 85 -8.88 -4.38 8.28
N LEU A 86 -9.04 -4.94 7.08
CA LEU A 86 -8.27 -4.55 5.90
C LEU A 86 -8.39 -3.03 5.67
N LEU A 87 -9.60 -2.50 5.62
CA LEU A 87 -9.82 -1.07 5.42
C LEU A 87 -9.20 -0.24 6.56
N GLY A 88 -9.39 -0.66 7.81
CA GLY A 88 -8.81 -0.01 8.98
C GLY A 88 -7.28 0.06 8.94
N ILE A 89 -6.62 -1.03 8.56
CA ILE A 89 -5.15 -1.12 8.50
C ILE A 89 -4.58 -0.25 7.37
N TYR A 90 -5.17 -0.29 6.18
CA TYR A 90 -4.60 0.41 5.01
C TYR A 90 -5.06 1.87 4.91
N TYR A 91 -6.28 2.18 5.31
CA TYR A 91 -6.77 3.55 5.38
C TYR A 91 -6.56 4.15 6.77
N GLY A 92 -7.14 3.58 7.83
CA GLY A 92 -7.10 4.16 9.17
C GLY A 92 -5.69 4.29 9.75
N CYS A 93 -4.82 3.29 9.51
CA CYS A 93 -3.42 3.28 9.97
C CYS A 93 -2.42 3.64 8.85
N GLY A 94 -2.85 3.78 7.62
CA GLY A 94 -2.03 4.20 6.49
C GLY A 94 -0.84 3.28 6.18
N LEU A 95 -0.94 1.97 6.42
CA LEU A 95 0.17 1.04 6.21
C LEU A 95 0.44 0.80 4.71
N ARG A 96 1.70 0.46 4.38
CA ARG A 96 2.05 -0.02 3.04
C ARG A 96 1.50 -1.44 2.83
N LYS A 97 1.27 -1.83 1.56
CA LYS A 97 0.78 -3.18 1.20
C LYS A 97 1.56 -4.29 1.92
N SER A 98 2.88 -4.26 1.85
CA SER A 98 3.75 -5.25 2.50
C SER A 98 3.76 -5.18 4.02
N GLU A 99 3.63 -3.98 4.59
CA GLU A 99 3.58 -3.78 6.05
C GLU A 99 2.30 -4.37 6.65
N GLY A 100 1.13 -4.04 6.08
CA GLY A 100 -0.16 -4.55 6.56
C GLY A 100 -0.30 -6.06 6.36
N TRP A 101 0.17 -6.59 5.23
CA TRP A 101 0.18 -8.04 4.99
C TRP A 101 1.03 -8.81 6.01
N ALA A 102 2.17 -8.25 6.42
CA ALA A 102 3.12 -8.90 7.32
C ALA A 102 2.75 -8.76 8.81
N LEU A 103 1.61 -8.12 9.14
CA LEU A 103 1.16 -7.99 10.53
C LEU A 103 0.79 -9.34 11.12
N GLU A 104 1.22 -9.53 12.36
CA GLU A 104 0.84 -10.66 13.21
C GLU A 104 0.04 -10.19 14.42
N LEU A 105 -0.63 -11.11 15.12
CA LEU A 105 -1.38 -10.78 16.32
C LEU A 105 -0.54 -10.09 17.40
N ARG A 106 0.73 -10.51 17.55
CA ARG A 106 1.67 -9.92 18.53
C ARG A 106 2.08 -8.48 18.22
N ASP A 107 1.78 -8.00 17.00
CA ASP A 107 2.06 -6.63 16.60
C ASP A 107 0.96 -5.66 17.02
N VAL A 108 -0.18 -6.18 17.50
CA VAL A 108 -1.29 -5.38 18.01
C VAL A 108 -1.08 -5.14 19.49
N LEU A 109 -0.72 -3.93 19.86
CA LEU A 109 -0.50 -3.51 21.25
C LEU A 109 -1.81 -2.94 21.80
N TRP A 110 -2.65 -3.81 22.35
CA TRP A 110 -4.02 -3.53 22.76
C TRP A 110 -4.14 -2.40 23.79
N ASP A 111 -3.29 -2.44 24.83
CA ASP A 111 -3.30 -1.50 25.95
C ASP A 111 -2.92 -0.08 25.51
N LYS A 112 -2.12 0.02 24.45
CA LYS A 112 -1.60 1.29 23.94
C LYS A 112 -2.36 1.78 22.70
N SER A 113 -3.28 0.99 22.15
CA SER A 113 -3.95 1.25 20.87
C SER A 113 -2.96 1.52 19.71
N LEU A 114 -1.87 0.74 19.66
CA LEU A 114 -0.80 0.88 18.67
C LEU A 114 -0.62 -0.39 17.87
N LEU A 115 -0.18 -0.23 16.62
CA LEU A 115 0.38 -1.29 15.80
C LEU A 115 1.89 -1.16 15.73
N TYR A 116 2.61 -2.26 15.94
CA TYR A 116 4.05 -2.32 15.74
C TYR A 116 4.39 -2.79 14.32
N VAL A 117 4.89 -1.90 13.50
CA VAL A 117 5.33 -2.21 12.13
C VAL A 117 6.80 -2.59 12.17
N ARG A 118 7.08 -3.91 12.12
CA ARG A 118 8.42 -4.49 12.33
C ARG A 118 9.45 -4.10 11.28
N LYS A 119 9.06 -4.08 10.00
CA LYS A 119 9.97 -3.80 8.87
C LYS A 119 9.36 -2.75 7.95
N GLY A 120 9.61 -1.49 8.23
CA GLY A 120 9.33 -0.40 7.30
C GLY A 120 10.37 -0.31 6.17
N LYS A 121 10.22 0.66 5.28
CA LYS A 121 11.19 0.97 4.22
C LYS A 121 12.58 1.20 4.87
N ARG A 122 13.62 0.54 4.38
CA ARG A 122 15.01 0.54 4.92
C ARG A 122 15.17 -0.11 6.30
N GLY A 123 14.30 -1.07 6.67
CA GLY A 123 14.45 -1.85 7.91
C GLY A 123 14.09 -1.11 9.21
N LYS A 124 13.61 0.14 9.15
CA LYS A 124 13.18 0.89 10.35
C LYS A 124 11.79 0.44 10.80
N SER A 125 11.67 0.06 12.06
CA SER A 125 10.39 -0.20 12.71
C SER A 125 9.73 1.10 13.18
N ARG A 126 8.41 1.06 13.37
CA ARG A 126 7.66 2.18 13.96
C ARG A 126 6.37 1.70 14.61
N TYR A 127 5.84 2.53 15.51
CA TYR A 127 4.51 2.39 16.04
C TYR A 127 3.54 3.28 15.28
N VAL A 128 2.34 2.76 15.01
CA VAL A 128 1.26 3.46 14.33
C VAL A 128 0.02 3.43 15.21
N PRO A 129 -0.59 4.58 15.53
CA PRO A 129 -1.80 4.63 16.34
C PRO A 129 -2.99 4.03 15.59
N MET A 130 -3.82 3.31 16.33
CA MET A 130 -5.15 2.87 15.89
C MET A 130 -6.20 3.80 16.48
N VAL A 131 -7.02 4.42 15.62
CA VAL A 131 -8.22 5.11 16.09
C VAL A 131 -9.24 4.12 16.64
N ASP A 132 -10.14 4.53 17.51
CA ASP A 132 -11.08 3.66 18.22
C ASP A 132 -11.88 2.73 17.31
N ARG A 133 -12.32 3.21 16.16
CA ARG A 133 -13.01 2.38 15.16
C ARG A 133 -12.14 1.21 14.71
N VAL A 134 -10.91 1.48 14.28
CA VAL A 134 -9.97 0.45 13.83
C VAL A 134 -9.67 -0.54 14.95
N ARG A 135 -9.45 -0.04 16.17
CA ARG A 135 -9.21 -0.90 17.34
C ARG A 135 -10.39 -1.84 17.60
N ARG A 136 -11.64 -1.34 17.57
CA ARG A 136 -12.84 -2.17 17.75
C ARG A 136 -12.98 -3.22 16.63
N ASP A 137 -12.78 -2.82 15.38
CA ASP A 137 -12.88 -3.74 14.23
C ASP A 137 -11.82 -4.86 14.32
N VAL A 138 -10.58 -4.53 14.68
CA VAL A 138 -9.51 -5.51 14.86
C VAL A 138 -9.83 -6.44 16.04
N LEU A 139 -10.30 -5.90 17.17
CA LEU A 139 -10.67 -6.70 18.35
C LEU A 139 -11.78 -7.70 18.03
N ARG A 140 -12.88 -7.23 17.42
CA ARG A 140 -14.00 -8.07 17.01
C ARG A 140 -13.55 -9.18 16.07
N TYR A 141 -12.80 -8.83 15.04
CA TYR A 141 -12.28 -9.82 14.09
C TYR A 141 -11.40 -10.87 14.77
N VAL A 142 -10.49 -10.46 15.67
CA VAL A 142 -9.60 -11.39 16.36
C VAL A 142 -10.36 -12.32 17.32
N GLN A 143 -11.39 -11.81 18.00
CA GLN A 143 -12.19 -12.59 18.94
C GLN A 143 -13.16 -13.56 18.26
N ASP A 144 -13.75 -13.14 17.15
CA ASP A 144 -14.83 -13.85 16.46
C ASP A 144 -14.40 -14.37 15.08
N GLY A 145 -14.41 -13.54 14.08
CA GLY A 145 -14.26 -13.94 12.68
C GLY A 145 -12.94 -14.63 12.37
N ARG A 146 -11.83 -14.20 12.99
CA ARG A 146 -10.54 -14.85 12.80
C ARG A 146 -10.50 -16.26 13.39
N ARG A 147 -11.15 -16.47 14.52
CA ARG A 147 -11.25 -17.81 15.15
C ARG A 147 -12.08 -18.74 14.27
N GLU A 148 -13.19 -18.24 13.73
CA GLU A 148 -14.02 -18.99 12.80
C GLU A 148 -13.22 -19.42 11.55
N LEU A 149 -12.47 -18.48 10.94
CA LEU A 149 -11.66 -18.78 9.75
C LEU A 149 -10.49 -19.74 10.01
N LEU A 150 -9.85 -19.68 11.18
CA LEU A 150 -8.74 -20.56 11.54
C LEU A 150 -9.17 -22.00 11.81
N GLY A 151 -10.38 -22.21 12.31
CA GLY A 151 -10.80 -23.50 12.83
C GLY A 151 -9.88 -23.97 13.97
N LYS A 152 -9.28 -25.16 13.81
CA LYS A 152 -8.39 -25.77 14.82
C LYS A 152 -6.91 -25.43 14.62
N GLU A 153 -6.55 -24.71 13.55
CA GLU A 153 -5.16 -24.41 13.25
C GLU A 153 -4.66 -23.15 13.98
N PHE A 154 -3.36 -23.10 14.24
CA PHE A 154 -2.70 -21.90 14.74
C PHE A 154 -1.92 -21.21 13.62
N ARG A 155 -2.16 -19.90 13.46
CA ARG A 155 -1.40 -19.03 12.55
C ARG A 155 -1.13 -17.71 13.26
N SER A 156 0.08 -17.17 13.11
CA SER A 156 0.46 -15.88 13.73
C SER A 156 -0.06 -14.68 12.94
N GLY A 157 -0.25 -14.79 11.63
CA GLY A 157 -0.67 -13.70 10.76
C GLY A 157 -2.02 -13.11 11.15
N LEU A 158 -2.17 -11.80 10.99
CA LEU A 158 -3.43 -11.12 11.28
C LEU A 158 -4.53 -11.53 10.29
N PHE A 159 -4.21 -11.56 8.99
CA PHE A 159 -5.17 -11.86 7.91
C PHE A 159 -5.21 -13.34 7.57
N ILE A 160 -6.37 -13.95 7.76
CA ILE A 160 -6.63 -15.37 7.49
C ILE A 160 -7.53 -15.50 6.27
N SER A 161 -7.25 -16.50 5.42
CA SER A 161 -8.08 -16.85 4.27
C SER A 161 -9.31 -17.64 4.69
N SER A 162 -10.30 -17.78 3.80
CA SER A 162 -11.46 -18.65 4.03
C SER A 162 -11.12 -20.13 4.19
N GLN A 163 -9.89 -20.52 3.89
CA GLN A 163 -9.39 -21.89 4.02
C GLN A 163 -8.49 -22.08 5.26
N GLY A 164 -8.45 -21.12 6.19
CA GLY A 164 -7.66 -21.19 7.42
C GLY A 164 -6.17 -20.84 7.28
N GLY A 165 -5.65 -20.69 6.05
CA GLY A 165 -4.27 -20.30 5.80
C GLY A 165 -4.05 -18.78 5.92
N GLN A 166 -2.79 -18.35 6.00
CA GLN A 166 -2.46 -16.92 5.92
C GLN A 166 -2.85 -16.36 4.55
N LEU A 167 -3.56 -15.24 4.52
CA LEU A 167 -3.95 -14.60 3.28
C LEU A 167 -2.73 -14.04 2.54
N SER A 168 -2.63 -14.27 1.23
CA SER A 168 -1.52 -13.74 0.44
C SER A 168 -1.64 -12.22 0.23
N SER A 169 -0.51 -11.56 0.01
CA SER A 169 -0.50 -10.12 -0.33
C SER A 169 -1.26 -9.81 -1.62
N GLN A 170 -1.31 -10.76 -2.56
CA GLN A 170 -2.11 -10.63 -3.79
C GLN A 170 -3.60 -10.78 -3.49
N SER A 171 -3.99 -11.74 -2.66
CA SER A 171 -5.40 -11.92 -2.27
C SER A 171 -5.97 -10.71 -1.52
N LEU A 172 -5.17 -10.04 -0.67
CA LEU A 172 -5.58 -8.77 -0.04
C LEU A 172 -5.84 -7.68 -1.09
N TYR A 173 -4.99 -7.57 -2.10
CA TYR A 173 -5.15 -6.62 -3.19
C TYR A 173 -6.41 -6.93 -4.01
N ASP A 174 -6.62 -8.19 -4.38
CA ASP A 174 -7.76 -8.63 -5.18
C ASP A 174 -9.07 -8.46 -4.39
N ARG A 175 -9.05 -8.73 -3.07
CA ARG A 175 -10.22 -8.48 -2.22
C ARG A 175 -10.58 -7.00 -2.18
N PHE A 176 -9.61 -6.11 -2.04
CA PHE A 176 -9.88 -4.67 -2.08
C PHE A 176 -10.47 -4.23 -3.43
N LYS A 177 -10.01 -4.79 -4.55
CA LYS A 177 -10.62 -4.53 -5.87
C LYS A 177 -12.09 -4.98 -5.92
N GLN A 178 -12.40 -6.14 -5.34
CA GLN A 178 -13.78 -6.62 -5.25
C GLN A 178 -14.66 -5.70 -4.39
N LEU A 179 -14.15 -5.26 -3.24
CA LEU A 179 -14.87 -4.33 -2.36
C LEU A 179 -15.19 -3.00 -3.07
N LYS A 180 -14.22 -2.44 -3.81
CA LYS A 180 -14.47 -1.25 -4.63
C LYS A 180 -15.58 -1.47 -5.66
N LYS A 181 -15.55 -2.61 -6.35
CA LYS A 181 -16.59 -2.96 -7.33
C LYS A 181 -17.96 -3.06 -6.67
N LEU A 182 -18.06 -3.70 -5.51
CA LEU A 182 -19.30 -3.80 -4.74
C LEU A 182 -19.83 -2.45 -4.28
N ALA A 183 -18.92 -1.55 -3.90
CA ALA A 183 -19.25 -0.17 -3.49
C ALA A 183 -19.49 0.79 -4.67
N GLY A 184 -19.44 0.33 -5.92
CA GLY A 184 -19.64 1.17 -7.10
C GLY A 184 -18.50 2.17 -7.36
N ILE A 185 -17.30 1.92 -6.82
CA ILE A 185 -16.16 2.84 -6.90
C ILE A 185 -15.32 2.52 -8.14
N GLU A 186 -15.35 3.41 -9.11
CA GLU A 186 -14.54 3.35 -10.32
C GLU A 186 -13.19 4.04 -10.11
N SER A 187 -12.20 3.31 -9.63
CA SER A 187 -10.83 3.80 -9.49
C SER A 187 -9.81 2.73 -9.85
N SER A 188 -8.71 3.11 -10.48
CA SER A 188 -7.67 2.18 -10.94
C SER A 188 -6.69 1.73 -9.83
N GLY A 189 -6.66 2.40 -8.68
CA GLY A 189 -5.71 2.15 -7.61
C GLY A 189 -5.98 0.87 -6.79
N GLY A 190 -4.91 0.29 -6.24
CA GLY A 190 -4.97 -0.80 -5.26
C GLY A 190 -4.84 -0.29 -3.81
N LEU A 191 -4.34 -1.14 -2.89
CA LEU A 191 -4.21 -0.80 -1.46
C LEU A 191 -3.41 0.49 -1.17
N HIS A 192 -2.49 0.89 -2.06
CA HIS A 192 -1.80 2.18 -1.92
C HIS A 192 -2.73 3.39 -2.07
N LEU A 193 -3.86 3.24 -2.79
CA LEU A 193 -4.88 4.27 -2.91
C LEU A 193 -5.44 4.65 -1.54
N LEU A 194 -5.74 3.67 -0.67
CA LEU A 194 -6.21 3.90 0.70
C LEU A 194 -5.21 4.74 1.51
N ARG A 195 -3.93 4.41 1.38
CA ARG A 195 -2.86 5.15 2.06
C ARG A 195 -2.70 6.58 1.51
N HIS A 196 -2.82 6.78 0.19
CA HIS A 196 -2.83 8.12 -0.40
C HIS A 196 -4.05 8.91 0.07
N SER A 197 -5.21 8.28 0.11
CA SER A 197 -6.45 8.93 0.56
C SER A 197 -6.35 9.40 2.00
N ILE A 198 -5.87 8.58 2.94
CA ILE A 198 -5.71 9.05 4.33
C ILE A 198 -4.68 10.17 4.44
N ALA A 199 -3.56 10.12 3.71
CA ALA A 199 -2.59 11.20 3.69
C ALA A 199 -3.22 12.55 3.29
N THR A 200 -4.00 12.52 2.20
CA THR A 200 -4.72 13.69 1.69
C THR A 200 -5.81 14.17 2.66
N HIS A 201 -6.58 13.24 3.23
CA HIS A 201 -7.64 13.58 4.19
C HIS A 201 -7.08 14.18 5.49
N LEU A 202 -5.92 13.71 5.97
CA LEU A 202 -5.23 14.29 7.12
C LEU A 202 -4.73 15.72 6.80
N LEU A 203 -4.21 15.92 5.60
CA LEU A 203 -3.77 17.24 5.14
C LEU A 203 -4.95 18.22 5.06
N TRP A 204 -6.06 17.81 4.44
CA TRP A 204 -7.28 18.63 4.38
C TRP A 204 -7.90 18.88 5.76
N GLY A 205 -7.67 17.97 6.70
CA GLY A 205 -8.05 18.15 8.10
C GLY A 205 -7.12 19.07 8.90
N GLY A 206 -6.11 19.68 8.25
CA GLY A 206 -5.18 20.63 8.87
C GLY A 206 -3.96 20.01 9.55
N MET A 207 -3.74 18.69 9.40
CA MET A 207 -2.53 18.06 9.95
C MET A 207 -1.30 18.50 9.15
N SER A 208 -0.23 18.91 9.85
CA SER A 208 1.00 19.33 9.18
C SER A 208 1.69 18.18 8.43
N LEU A 209 2.36 18.49 7.32
CA LEU A 209 3.09 17.53 6.51
C LEU A 209 4.12 16.72 7.33
N GLU A 210 4.72 17.34 8.34
CA GLU A 210 5.68 16.67 9.22
C GLU A 210 5.02 15.55 10.05
N TYR A 211 3.84 15.79 10.63
CA TYR A 211 3.09 14.76 11.34
C TYR A 211 2.59 13.66 10.40
N ILE A 212 2.08 14.01 9.21
CA ILE A 212 1.67 13.04 8.20
C ILE A 212 2.87 12.18 7.79
N ARG A 213 4.04 12.77 7.58
CA ARG A 213 5.27 12.07 7.26
C ARG A 213 5.65 11.04 8.34
N ARG A 214 5.58 11.44 9.61
CA ARG A 214 5.86 10.56 10.76
C ARG A 214 4.85 9.41 10.84
N PHE A 215 3.57 9.73 10.75
CA PHE A 215 2.47 8.76 10.76
C PHE A 215 2.66 7.69 9.68
N LEU A 216 2.91 8.11 8.45
CA LEU A 216 3.11 7.22 7.32
C LEU A 216 4.49 6.53 7.31
N GLY A 217 5.47 7.01 8.06
CA GLY A 217 6.84 6.50 8.04
C GLY A 217 7.53 6.77 6.69
N HIS A 218 7.40 7.99 6.16
CA HIS A 218 8.15 8.46 5.01
C HIS A 218 9.55 8.92 5.42
N SER A 219 10.58 8.47 4.69
CA SER A 219 11.96 8.84 4.97
C SER A 219 12.33 10.25 4.51
N THR A 220 11.57 10.80 3.56
CA THR A 220 11.78 12.13 2.97
C THR A 220 10.44 12.85 2.80
N LEU A 221 10.45 14.21 2.79
CA LEU A 221 9.27 15.03 2.55
C LEU A 221 8.73 14.87 1.13
N GLU A 222 9.61 14.67 0.13
CA GLU A 222 9.24 14.50 -1.28
C GLU A 222 8.26 13.33 -1.54
N THR A 223 8.19 12.35 -0.63
CA THR A 223 7.25 11.23 -0.73
C THR A 223 5.88 11.53 -0.13
N THR A 224 5.70 12.72 0.46
CA THR A 224 4.45 13.14 1.12
C THR A 224 3.73 14.24 0.32
N GLN A 225 4.43 14.86 -0.64
CA GLN A 225 3.89 15.89 -1.55
C GLN A 225 3.14 15.30 -2.75
#